data_12866dba4022a0b0f0535b600345b5f1
#
_entry.id   12866dba4022a0b0f0535b600345b5f1
#
_cell.length_a   1.000
_cell.length_b   1.000
_cell.length_c   1.000
_cell.angle_alpha   90.00
_cell.angle_beta   90.00
_cell.angle_gamma   90.00
#
_symmetry.space_group_name_H-M   'P 1'
#
loop_
_entity.id
_entity.type
_entity.pdbx_description
1 polymer ?
#
loop_
_entity_poly.entity_id
_entity_poly.type
_entity_poly.pdbx_seq_one_letter_code
_entity_poly.pdbx_strand_id
1 'polypeptide(L)'
;HVRIKSQAIYGEAYYDINDTTKLTLGFRYDDLTNATTTFNGGLLASNWIAAGGPLFENRMDVPGLTSYLVQNDSATNGMVAIQKYLQDDVMVYASYTTASKGAGVNGGTDPVPYDQEDTGVIDFGIKAKLLDGAMLLNMNVFQNDNSGMLLATIRNTEAFNINVDAEVTGFEGLMKVF
;
A
#
# COMPACT_ATOMS: atom_id res chain seq x y z
N HIS A 1 -10.89 -1.22 18.39
CA HIS A 1 -11.81 -1.07 17.26
C HIS A 1 -11.22 -0.11 16.24
N VAL A 2 -11.21 -0.50 14.97
CA VAL A 2 -10.76 0.36 13.86
C VAL A 2 -11.94 0.59 12.93
N ARG A 3 -12.15 1.84 12.54
CA ARG A 3 -13.11 2.25 11.52
C ARG A 3 -12.38 3.02 10.44
N ILE A 4 -12.41 2.49 9.23
CA ILE A 4 -11.83 3.12 8.05
C ILE A 4 -12.96 3.60 7.14
N LYS A 5 -12.89 4.85 6.71
CA LYS A 5 -13.74 5.42 5.67
C LYS A 5 -12.82 5.92 4.55
N SER A 6 -13.07 5.47 3.33
CA SER A 6 -12.32 5.89 2.15
C SER A 6 -13.26 6.33 1.05
N GLN A 7 -12.88 7.38 0.35
CA GLN A 7 -13.51 7.86 -0.88
C GLN A 7 -12.41 8.05 -1.93
N ALA A 8 -12.67 7.65 -3.15
CA ALA A 8 -11.70 7.76 -4.22
C ALA A 8 -12.35 8.20 -5.54
N ILE A 9 -11.62 8.98 -6.31
CA ILE A 9 -11.89 9.24 -7.72
C ILE A 9 -10.69 8.75 -8.54
N TYR A 10 -10.95 8.04 -9.62
CA TYR A 10 -9.89 7.52 -10.47
C TYR A 10 -10.33 7.47 -11.93
N GLY A 11 -9.35 7.44 -12.82
CA GLY A 11 -9.56 7.30 -14.24
C GLY A 11 -8.30 6.86 -14.96
N GLU A 12 -8.48 6.34 -16.16
CA GLU A 12 -7.42 5.88 -17.04
C GLU A 12 -7.70 6.33 -18.46
N ALA A 13 -6.66 6.76 -19.17
CA ALA A 13 -6.73 7.19 -20.55
C ALA A 13 -5.68 6.46 -21.38
N TYR A 14 -6.08 6.06 -22.57
CA TYR A 14 -5.23 5.39 -23.55
C TYR A 14 -5.14 6.26 -24.80
N TYR A 15 -3.93 6.46 -25.31
CA TYR A 15 -3.69 7.24 -26.49
C TYR A 15 -2.74 6.50 -27.43
N ASP A 16 -3.23 6.16 -28.61
CA ASP A 16 -2.42 5.56 -29.66
C ASP A 16 -1.66 6.68 -30.39
N ILE A 17 -0.34 6.78 -30.12
CA ILE A 17 0.55 7.77 -30.76
C ILE A 17 0.69 7.45 -32.24
N ASN A 18 0.77 6.15 -32.55
CA ASN A 18 0.73 5.58 -33.89
C ASN A 18 0.36 4.08 -33.79
N ASP A 19 0.31 3.37 -34.92
CA ASP A 19 -0.12 1.97 -35.00
C ASP A 19 0.69 1.00 -34.12
N THR A 20 1.91 1.39 -33.73
CA THR A 20 2.81 0.53 -32.95
C THR A 20 3.11 1.07 -31.56
N THR A 21 2.67 2.29 -31.22
CA THR A 21 3.05 2.96 -29.97
C THR A 21 1.81 3.47 -29.25
N LYS A 22 1.66 3.04 -27.98
CA LYS A 22 0.55 3.44 -27.12
C LYS A 22 1.07 4.09 -25.85
N LEU A 23 0.43 5.18 -25.43
CA LEU A 23 0.59 5.84 -24.14
C LEU A 23 -0.60 5.48 -23.26
N THR A 24 -0.34 5.15 -22.01
CA THR A 24 -1.34 4.96 -20.96
C THR A 24 -1.09 5.96 -19.85
N LEU A 25 -2.14 6.64 -19.40
CA LEU A 25 -2.11 7.57 -18.28
C LEU A 25 -3.16 7.14 -17.27
N GLY A 26 -2.75 6.95 -16.03
CA GLY A 26 -3.63 6.63 -14.92
C GLY A 26 -3.56 7.70 -13.85
N PHE A 27 -4.68 7.96 -13.19
CA PHE A 27 -4.79 8.88 -12.08
C PHE A 27 -5.75 8.32 -11.03
N ARG A 28 -5.40 8.51 -9.76
CA ARG A 28 -6.25 8.18 -8.63
C ARG A 28 -6.00 9.17 -7.48
N TYR A 29 -7.08 9.70 -6.93
CA TYR A 29 -7.09 10.47 -5.70
C TYR A 29 -7.91 9.72 -4.65
N ASP A 30 -7.35 9.55 -3.47
CA ASP A 30 -7.99 8.93 -2.31
C ASP A 30 -8.07 9.93 -1.17
N ASP A 31 -9.21 9.92 -0.47
CA ASP A 31 -9.41 10.60 0.81
C ASP A 31 -9.76 9.53 1.85
N LEU A 32 -8.96 9.44 2.89
CA LEU A 32 -8.99 8.38 3.89
C LEU A 32 -9.16 8.96 5.29
N THR A 33 -10.13 8.45 6.02
CA THR A 33 -10.25 8.68 7.47
C THR A 33 -10.06 7.35 8.19
N ASN A 34 -9.08 7.28 9.07
CA ASN A 34 -8.81 6.15 9.95
C ASN A 34 -9.09 6.56 11.40
N ALA A 35 -10.13 5.99 11.98
CA ALA A 35 -10.50 6.20 13.37
C ALA A 35 -10.20 4.93 14.17
N THR A 36 -9.28 5.01 15.10
CA THR A 36 -8.88 3.88 15.95
C THR A 36 -9.27 4.17 17.39
N THR A 37 -9.99 3.22 17.98
CA THR A 37 -10.30 3.21 19.40
C THR A 37 -9.59 2.03 20.04
N THR A 38 -8.69 2.32 20.95
CA THR A 38 -7.94 1.32 21.71
C THR A 38 -8.44 1.26 23.13
N PHE A 39 -8.68 0.05 23.61
CA PHE A 39 -9.04 -0.22 25.00
C PHE A 39 -7.86 -0.86 25.72
N ASN A 40 -7.28 -0.14 26.66
CA ASN A 40 -6.09 -0.56 27.43
C ASN A 40 -6.50 -1.23 28.76
N GLY A 41 -7.46 -2.13 28.70
CA GLY A 41 -8.11 -2.68 29.88
C GLY A 41 -7.58 -4.02 30.40
N GLY A 42 -6.48 -4.57 29.86
CA GLY A 42 -6.01 -5.91 30.24
C GLY A 42 -5.93 -6.14 31.76
N LEU A 43 -4.84 -5.75 32.37
CA LEU A 43 -4.65 -5.84 33.83
C LEU A 43 -5.54 -4.88 34.62
N LEU A 44 -5.78 -3.68 34.11
CA LEU A 44 -6.62 -2.68 34.77
C LEU A 44 -8.10 -3.06 34.78
N ALA A 45 -8.59 -3.73 33.71
CA ALA A 45 -9.96 -4.26 33.68
C ALA A 45 -10.16 -5.38 34.69
N SER A 46 -9.18 -6.26 34.86
CA SER A 46 -9.24 -7.30 35.91
C SER A 46 -9.24 -6.71 37.31
N ASN A 47 -8.44 -5.69 37.58
CA ASN A 47 -8.43 -4.97 38.88
C ASN A 47 -9.73 -4.21 39.10
N TRP A 48 -10.33 -3.63 38.08
CA TRP A 48 -11.63 -2.96 38.17
C TRP A 48 -12.75 -3.93 38.53
N ILE A 49 -12.79 -5.09 37.85
CA ILE A 49 -13.77 -6.14 38.15
C ILE A 49 -13.55 -6.69 39.56
N ALA A 50 -12.28 -6.91 39.97
CA ALA A 50 -11.95 -7.35 41.32
C ALA A 50 -12.32 -6.33 42.42
N ALA A 51 -12.36 -5.03 42.08
CA ALA A 51 -12.81 -3.95 42.97
C ALA A 51 -14.34 -3.76 42.95
N GLY A 52 -15.10 -4.66 42.33
CA GLY A 52 -16.57 -4.58 42.26
C GLY A 52 -17.12 -3.61 41.25
N GLY A 53 -16.31 -3.20 40.28
CA GLY A 53 -16.78 -2.39 39.13
C GLY A 53 -17.76 -3.17 38.26
N PRO A 54 -18.74 -2.50 37.64
CA PRO A 54 -19.72 -3.14 36.74
C PRO A 54 -19.07 -3.83 35.60
N LEU A 55 -19.63 -4.96 35.17
CA LEU A 55 -19.30 -5.58 33.89
C LEU A 55 -19.74 -4.64 32.77
N PHE A 56 -18.81 -4.27 31.89
CA PHE A 56 -19.11 -3.36 30.80
C PHE A 56 -19.88 -4.08 29.70
N GLU A 57 -21.07 -3.58 29.38
CA GLU A 57 -21.76 -3.95 28.15
C GLU A 57 -20.98 -3.42 26.92
N ASN A 58 -20.34 -2.27 27.07
CA ASN A 58 -19.48 -1.68 26.07
C ASN A 58 -18.14 -1.24 26.68
N ARG A 59 -17.07 -2.00 26.40
CA ARG A 59 -15.70 -1.71 26.91
C ARG A 59 -15.14 -0.38 26.42
N MET A 60 -15.77 0.23 25.44
CA MET A 60 -15.34 1.49 24.82
C MET A 60 -15.73 2.74 25.63
N ASP A 61 -16.58 2.59 26.64
CA ASP A 61 -17.12 3.72 27.40
C ASP A 61 -16.43 3.94 28.75
N VAL A 62 -15.27 3.32 28.98
CA VAL A 62 -14.57 3.45 30.27
C VAL A 62 -13.62 4.65 30.25
N PRO A 63 -13.91 5.70 31.02
CA PRO A 63 -13.03 6.86 31.12
C PRO A 63 -11.62 6.48 31.59
N GLY A 64 -10.61 6.99 30.88
CA GLY A 64 -9.21 6.76 31.20
C GLY A 64 -8.63 5.41 30.77
N LEU A 65 -9.45 4.47 30.26
CA LEU A 65 -8.99 3.20 29.70
C LEU A 65 -9.18 3.12 28.18
N THR A 66 -9.80 4.13 27.59
CA THR A 66 -10.06 4.20 26.16
C THR A 66 -9.32 5.38 25.57
N SER A 67 -8.56 5.15 24.53
CA SER A 67 -8.01 6.21 23.68
C SER A 67 -8.66 6.16 22.30
N TYR A 68 -8.97 7.34 21.81
CA TYR A 68 -9.57 7.54 20.48
C TYR A 68 -8.66 8.43 19.66
N LEU A 69 -8.22 7.94 18.53
CA LEU A 69 -7.39 8.69 17.59
C LEU A 69 -8.00 8.67 16.20
N VAL A 70 -8.05 9.82 15.57
CA VAL A 70 -8.50 9.98 14.18
C VAL A 70 -7.35 10.51 13.36
N GLN A 71 -7.03 9.81 12.29
CA GLN A 71 -6.14 10.30 11.24
C GLN A 71 -6.92 10.52 9.97
N ASN A 72 -6.70 11.67 9.35
CA ASN A 72 -7.18 11.98 8.01
C ASN A 72 -5.95 12.05 7.10
N ASP A 73 -6.07 11.41 5.96
CA ASP A 73 -5.00 11.29 5.01
C ASP A 73 -5.53 11.38 3.59
N SER A 74 -4.73 11.86 2.67
CA SER A 74 -5.09 11.92 1.25
C SER A 74 -3.90 11.55 0.39
N ALA A 75 -4.15 10.79 -0.65
CA ALA A 75 -3.11 10.36 -1.57
C ALA A 75 -3.48 10.65 -3.01
N THR A 76 -2.50 11.09 -3.77
CA THR A 76 -2.60 11.22 -5.22
C THR A 76 -1.62 10.26 -5.86
N ASN A 77 -2.16 9.30 -6.60
CA ASN A 77 -1.39 8.27 -7.27
C ASN A 77 -1.59 8.37 -8.78
N GLY A 78 -0.61 7.96 -9.54
CA GLY A 78 -0.66 7.99 -10.97
C GLY A 78 0.20 6.95 -11.64
N MET A 79 -0.05 6.79 -12.93
CA MET A 79 0.74 5.94 -13.80
C MET A 79 0.93 6.65 -15.14
N VAL A 80 2.14 6.60 -15.66
CA VAL A 80 2.43 6.84 -17.06
C VAL A 80 3.17 5.63 -17.61
N ALA A 81 2.68 5.09 -18.72
CA ALA A 81 3.33 3.97 -19.37
C ALA A 81 3.33 4.18 -20.88
N ILE A 82 4.45 3.89 -21.52
CA ILE A 82 4.59 3.84 -22.96
C ILE A 82 4.94 2.42 -23.36
N GLN A 83 4.25 1.89 -24.34
CA GLN A 83 4.55 0.60 -24.95
C GLN A 83 4.73 0.76 -26.45
N LYS A 84 5.68 0.01 -27.01
CA LYS A 84 5.98 0.01 -28.42
C LYS A 84 6.16 -1.40 -28.95
N TYR A 85 5.42 -1.74 -29.96
CA TYR A 85 5.63 -2.95 -30.76
C TYR A 85 6.78 -2.72 -31.72
N LEU A 86 7.86 -3.47 -31.57
CA LEU A 86 9.01 -3.49 -32.50
C LEU A 86 8.72 -4.38 -33.69
N GLN A 87 7.95 -5.43 -33.46
CA GLN A 87 7.40 -6.39 -34.41
C GLN A 87 6.04 -6.87 -33.86
N ASP A 88 5.24 -7.56 -34.63
CA ASP A 88 3.91 -8.03 -34.23
C ASP A 88 3.94 -8.84 -32.91
N ASP A 89 5.01 -9.60 -32.71
CA ASP A 89 5.20 -10.48 -31.55
C ASP A 89 6.23 -9.99 -30.53
N VAL A 90 6.77 -8.77 -30.68
CA VAL A 90 7.78 -8.20 -29.78
C VAL A 90 7.39 -6.79 -29.33
N MET A 91 7.16 -6.62 -28.04
CA MET A 91 6.77 -5.36 -27.42
C MET A 91 7.76 -4.99 -26.34
N VAL A 92 8.18 -3.73 -26.30
CA VAL A 92 8.94 -3.11 -25.21
C VAL A 92 8.07 -2.09 -24.50
N TYR A 93 8.32 -1.87 -23.23
CA TYR A 93 7.61 -0.87 -22.46
C TYR A 93 8.49 -0.18 -21.42
N ALA A 94 8.08 1.01 -21.05
CA ALA A 94 8.58 1.74 -19.91
C ALA A 94 7.40 2.30 -19.13
N SER A 95 7.45 2.28 -17.80
CA SER A 95 6.42 2.87 -16.97
C SER A 95 6.99 3.52 -15.72
N TYR A 96 6.26 4.51 -15.22
CA TYR A 96 6.41 5.06 -13.88
C TYR A 96 5.04 5.03 -13.20
N THR A 97 5.00 4.46 -12.01
CA THR A 97 3.76 4.30 -11.24
C THR A 97 4.01 4.74 -9.81
N THR A 98 3.05 5.46 -9.24
CA THR A 98 3.04 5.75 -7.82
C THR A 98 1.90 5.04 -7.13
N ALA A 99 2.11 4.66 -5.88
CA ALA A 99 1.12 4.05 -5.00
C ALA A 99 1.32 4.54 -3.58
N SER A 100 0.23 4.61 -2.82
CA SER A 100 0.29 5.03 -1.42
C SER A 100 -0.54 4.07 -0.55
N LYS A 101 -0.07 3.88 0.68
CA LYS A 101 -0.80 3.17 1.73
C LYS A 101 -1.00 4.12 2.90
N GLY A 102 -2.25 4.39 3.24
CA GLY A 102 -2.62 5.41 4.21
C GLY A 102 -2.01 5.20 5.59
N ALA A 103 -1.83 6.31 6.29
CA ALA A 103 -1.40 6.37 7.68
C ALA A 103 -2.32 5.60 8.63
N GLY A 104 -1.82 5.25 9.78
CA GLY A 104 -2.59 4.51 10.77
C GLY A 104 -2.07 4.72 12.19
N VAL A 105 -2.53 3.85 13.09
CA VAL A 105 -2.21 3.95 14.51
C VAL A 105 -1.74 2.60 15.02
N ASN A 106 -0.60 2.59 15.68
CA ASN A 106 -0.16 1.43 16.45
C ASN A 106 -1.10 1.21 17.62
N GLY A 107 -1.57 -0.02 17.81
CA GLY A 107 -2.30 -0.41 19.00
C GLY A 107 -1.39 -0.50 20.20
N GLY A 108 -1.97 -0.65 21.39
CA GLY A 108 -1.22 -0.84 22.65
C GLY A 108 -1.65 0.13 23.74
N THR A 109 -0.85 0.18 24.80
CA THR A 109 -1.11 1.04 25.96
C THR A 109 -0.94 2.53 25.65
N ASP A 110 -0.11 2.85 24.65
CA ASP A 110 0.12 4.21 24.18
C ASP A 110 0.03 4.22 22.64
N PRO A 111 -1.16 4.52 22.08
CA PRO A 111 -1.36 4.50 20.63
C PRO A 111 -0.53 5.59 19.97
N VAL A 112 0.45 5.19 19.18
CA VAL A 112 1.33 6.09 18.42
C VAL A 112 0.95 6.01 16.94
N PRO A 113 0.71 7.14 16.27
CA PRO A 113 0.48 7.15 14.85
C PRO A 113 1.73 6.72 14.07
N TYR A 114 1.52 6.19 12.88
CA TYR A 114 2.53 6.01 11.85
C TYR A 114 2.06 6.71 10.57
N ASP A 115 3.03 7.20 9.81
CA ASP A 115 2.77 7.99 8.61
C ASP A 115 2.40 7.10 7.41
N GLN A 116 1.91 7.74 6.35
CA GLN A 116 1.65 7.13 5.06
C GLN A 116 2.93 6.53 4.47
N GLU A 117 2.79 5.42 3.78
CA GLU A 117 3.82 4.82 2.94
C GLU A 117 3.55 5.22 1.48
N ASP A 118 4.56 5.78 0.81
CA ASP A 118 4.52 6.15 -0.59
C ASP A 118 5.55 5.36 -1.38
N THR A 119 5.13 4.84 -2.53
CA THR A 119 5.98 4.03 -3.41
C THR A 119 6.00 4.64 -4.80
N GLY A 120 7.19 4.82 -5.35
CA GLY A 120 7.43 5.12 -6.77
C GLY A 120 8.12 3.96 -7.45
N VAL A 121 7.60 3.50 -8.58
CA VAL A 121 8.15 2.36 -9.34
C VAL A 121 8.49 2.79 -10.75
N ILE A 122 9.74 2.62 -11.15
CA ILE A 122 10.18 2.67 -12.55
C ILE A 122 10.35 1.23 -13.05
N ASP A 123 9.77 0.90 -14.20
CA ASP A 123 9.86 -0.44 -14.79
C ASP A 123 10.11 -0.33 -16.30
N PHE A 124 11.08 -1.11 -16.79
CA PHE A 124 11.39 -1.28 -18.20
C PHE A 124 11.37 -2.76 -18.55
N GLY A 125 10.63 -3.12 -19.60
CA GLY A 125 10.54 -4.53 -19.95
C GLY A 125 10.35 -4.81 -21.43
N ILE A 126 10.49 -6.10 -21.75
CA ILE A 126 10.22 -6.69 -23.05
C ILE A 126 9.29 -7.88 -22.89
N LYS A 127 8.32 -7.99 -23.79
CA LYS A 127 7.44 -9.15 -23.93
C LYS A 127 7.53 -9.64 -25.37
N ALA A 128 7.83 -10.91 -25.53
CA ALA A 128 7.99 -11.50 -26.86
C ALA A 128 7.34 -12.88 -26.97
N LYS A 129 6.72 -13.12 -28.12
CA LYS A 129 6.39 -14.47 -28.59
C LYS A 129 7.42 -14.85 -29.64
N LEU A 130 8.12 -15.94 -29.39
CA LEU A 130 9.23 -16.40 -30.25
C LEU A 130 8.91 -17.79 -30.79
N LEU A 131 9.61 -18.20 -31.85
CA LEU A 131 9.46 -19.52 -32.46
C LEU A 131 8.01 -19.82 -32.88
N ASP A 132 7.41 -18.89 -33.63
CA ASP A 132 6.00 -18.97 -34.10
C ASP A 132 5.00 -19.21 -32.94
N GLY A 133 5.28 -18.63 -31.77
CA GLY A 133 4.44 -18.71 -30.56
C GLY A 133 4.75 -19.91 -29.65
N ALA A 134 5.69 -20.77 -30.02
CA ALA A 134 6.11 -21.89 -29.18
C ALA A 134 6.88 -21.47 -27.91
N MET A 135 7.31 -20.20 -27.84
CA MET A 135 8.01 -19.65 -26.66
C MET A 135 7.49 -18.25 -26.32
N LEU A 136 7.14 -18.05 -25.04
CA LEU A 136 6.86 -16.74 -24.45
C LEU A 136 8.05 -16.31 -23.60
N LEU A 137 8.49 -15.06 -23.77
CA LEU A 137 9.55 -14.43 -22.99
C LEU A 137 9.03 -13.10 -22.44
N ASN A 138 9.11 -12.92 -21.12
CA ASN A 138 8.90 -11.65 -20.44
C ASN A 138 10.11 -11.37 -19.58
N MET A 139 10.70 -10.19 -19.73
CA MET A 139 11.84 -9.75 -18.92
C MET A 139 11.64 -8.29 -18.55
N ASN A 140 11.99 -7.92 -17.33
CA ASN A 140 11.99 -6.53 -16.90
C ASN A 140 13.08 -6.25 -15.88
N VAL A 141 13.44 -4.98 -15.80
CA VAL A 141 14.25 -4.38 -14.75
C VAL A 141 13.42 -3.28 -14.09
N PHE A 142 13.50 -3.20 -12.78
CA PHE A 142 12.72 -2.23 -12.03
C PHE A 142 13.51 -1.62 -10.88
N GLN A 143 13.08 -0.44 -10.47
CA GLN A 143 13.49 0.23 -9.25
C GLN A 143 12.24 0.68 -8.51
N ASN A 144 12.15 0.33 -7.22
CA ASN A 144 11.11 0.76 -6.30
C ASN A 144 11.74 1.65 -5.24
N ASP A 145 11.27 2.89 -5.15
CA ASP A 145 11.62 3.81 -4.08
C ASP A 145 10.42 3.88 -3.12
N ASN A 146 10.62 3.43 -1.87
CA ASN A 146 9.60 3.43 -0.85
C ASN A 146 9.96 4.45 0.22
N SER A 147 9.12 5.46 0.38
CA SER A 147 9.21 6.43 1.46
C SER A 147 8.22 6.07 2.56
N GLY A 148 8.72 5.94 3.78
CA GLY A 148 7.89 5.60 4.91
C GLY A 148 7.34 4.17 4.91
N MET A 149 8.02 3.21 4.27
CA MET A 149 7.62 1.80 4.28
C MET A 149 7.36 1.30 5.70
N LEU A 150 6.23 0.63 5.91
CA LEU A 150 5.86 0.13 7.22
C LEU A 150 6.63 -1.15 7.58
N LEU A 151 7.49 -1.02 8.58
CA LEU A 151 8.21 -2.15 9.16
C LEU A 151 7.61 -2.51 10.53
N ALA A 152 7.13 -3.74 10.67
CA ALA A 152 6.67 -4.25 11.95
C ALA A 152 7.86 -4.66 12.82
N THR A 153 7.87 -4.16 14.05
CA THR A 153 8.87 -4.50 15.07
C THR A 153 8.17 -4.83 16.40
N ILE A 154 8.92 -5.35 17.35
CA ILE A 154 8.41 -5.62 18.71
C ILE A 154 9.10 -4.63 19.65
N ARG A 155 8.30 -3.85 20.37
CA ARG A 155 8.76 -2.93 21.41
C ARG A 155 7.97 -3.19 22.68
N ASN A 156 8.66 -3.46 23.78
CA ASN A 156 8.04 -3.76 25.08
C ASN A 156 6.96 -4.86 25.02
N THR A 157 7.24 -5.96 24.26
CA THR A 157 6.33 -7.09 24.04
C THR A 157 5.09 -6.79 23.18
N GLU A 158 4.94 -5.59 22.65
CA GLU A 158 3.87 -5.21 21.75
C GLU A 158 4.38 -5.08 20.31
N ALA A 159 3.54 -5.46 19.32
CA ALA A 159 3.83 -5.24 17.91
C ALA A 159 3.69 -3.75 17.61
N PHE A 160 4.70 -3.19 16.93
CA PHE A 160 4.81 -1.77 16.65
C PHE A 160 5.27 -1.55 15.21
N ASN A 161 4.58 -0.70 14.48
CA ASN A 161 4.98 -0.30 13.14
C ASN A 161 5.78 0.99 13.20
N ILE A 162 6.86 1.04 12.44
CA ILE A 162 7.68 2.22 12.21
C ILE A 162 7.78 2.50 10.72
N ASN A 163 7.95 3.74 10.34
CA ASN A 163 8.22 4.13 8.97
C ASN A 163 9.73 4.10 8.73
N VAL A 164 10.14 3.49 7.61
CA VAL A 164 11.53 3.44 7.14
C VAL A 164 11.55 3.65 5.64
N ASP A 165 12.61 4.27 5.12
CA ASP A 165 12.81 4.38 3.69
C ASP A 165 13.53 3.15 3.16
N ALA A 166 13.14 2.69 1.98
CA ALA A 166 13.74 1.52 1.35
C ALA A 166 13.79 1.69 -0.17
N GLU A 167 14.89 1.25 -0.77
CA GLU A 167 15.07 1.17 -2.21
C GLU A 167 15.28 -0.29 -2.61
N VAL A 168 14.59 -0.72 -3.66
CA VAL A 168 14.71 -2.07 -4.21
C VAL A 168 14.92 -1.98 -5.71
N THR A 169 16.04 -2.47 -6.19
CA THR A 169 16.30 -2.64 -7.62
C THR A 169 16.35 -4.13 -7.95
N GLY A 170 15.66 -4.53 -9.02
CA GLY A 170 15.55 -5.92 -9.39
C GLY A 170 15.49 -6.18 -10.89
N PHE A 171 15.64 -7.45 -11.21
CA PHE A 171 15.45 -8.02 -12.53
C PHE A 171 14.52 -9.23 -12.40
N GLU A 172 13.56 -9.32 -13.29
CA GLU A 172 12.65 -10.47 -13.38
C GLU A 172 12.66 -11.05 -14.80
N GLY A 173 12.54 -12.36 -14.91
CA GLY A 173 12.45 -13.06 -16.18
C GLY A 173 11.53 -14.26 -16.10
N LEU A 174 10.61 -14.37 -17.05
CA LEU A 174 9.75 -15.53 -17.26
C LEU A 174 9.95 -16.05 -18.68
N MET A 175 10.25 -17.33 -18.80
CA MET A 175 10.24 -18.05 -20.07
C MET A 175 9.29 -19.24 -19.97
N LYS A 176 8.42 -19.38 -20.96
CA LYS A 176 7.51 -20.54 -21.08
C LYS A 176 7.62 -21.12 -22.48
N VAL A 177 7.82 -22.42 -22.57
CA VAL A 177 7.88 -23.18 -23.83
C VAL A 177 6.68 -24.13 -23.87
N PHE A 178 6.04 -24.24 -25.07
CA PHE A 178 4.85 -25.05 -25.31
C PHE A 178 5.15 -26.26 -26.20
#